data_6727173e6344d10c1293a1d37c7ab7e9
#
_entry.id   6727173e6344d10c1293a1d37c7ab7e9
#
_cell.length_a   1.000
_cell.length_b   1.000
_cell.length_c   1.000
_cell.angle_alpha   90.00
_cell.angle_beta   90.00
_cell.angle_gamma   90.00
#
_symmetry.space_group_name_H-M   'P 1'
#
loop_
_entity.id
_entity.type
_entity.pdbx_description
1 polymer ?
#
loop_
_entity_poly.entity_id
_entity_poly.type
_entity_poly.pdbx_seq_one_letter_code
_entity_poly.pdbx_strand_id
1 'polypeptide(L)'
;MSRYVPRLTPPDPSDPLWINTGYGGYNRCIVRNTATGSVLPNCTGYVHGRYMELSGTTDCPMYLGNADGYYGYIADGLPRGSEPQLGAVLCFSGGSAGHVCVVEEIIDENTIRTSDSNYSSDYFTTYIRYRQYGWQWAGANMTYQGCIYNPNIKTRSLLLYLAGGRRKRKKEVSGNGRKLRHTGGI
;
A
#
# COMPACT_ATOMS: atom_id res chain seq x y z
N MET A 1 20.22 3.14 -1.47
CA MET A 1 18.83 2.77 -1.83
C MET A 1 17.94 3.17 -0.68
N SER A 2 16.96 4.04 -0.87
CA SER A 2 16.02 4.41 0.16
C SER A 2 15.18 3.20 0.55
N ARG A 3 15.02 3.01 1.86
CA ARG A 3 14.13 1.99 2.40
C ARG A 3 12.69 2.43 2.10
N TYR A 4 11.81 1.49 1.67
CA TYR A 4 10.38 1.77 1.57
C TYR A 4 9.84 2.28 2.91
N VAL A 5 9.10 3.37 2.88
CA VAL A 5 8.47 3.97 4.06
C VAL A 5 6.95 3.88 3.88
N PRO A 6 6.25 3.09 4.72
CA PRO A 6 4.80 3.01 4.65
C PRO A 6 4.15 4.35 4.99
N ARG A 7 3.08 4.69 4.28
CA ARG A 7 2.23 5.85 4.59
C ARG A 7 1.06 5.40 5.46
N LEU A 8 1.16 5.71 6.74
CA LEU A 8 0.14 5.35 7.74
C LEU A 8 -0.62 6.57 8.28
N THR A 9 -0.28 7.76 7.79
CA THR A 9 -0.93 9.03 8.09
C THR A 9 -1.24 9.78 6.79
N PRO A 10 -2.24 10.67 6.77
CA PRO A 10 -2.54 11.45 5.59
C PRO A 10 -1.34 12.28 5.13
N PRO A 11 -1.20 12.54 3.82
CA PRO A 11 -0.17 13.43 3.32
C PRO A 11 -0.38 14.87 3.81
N ASP A 12 0.70 15.64 3.87
CA ASP A 12 0.63 17.06 4.18
C ASP A 12 -0.10 17.80 3.06
N PRO A 13 -1.14 18.59 3.36
CA PRO A 13 -1.87 19.36 2.37
C PRO A 13 -1.05 20.45 1.67
N SER A 14 0.13 20.78 2.19
CA SER A 14 1.07 21.72 1.56
C SER A 14 2.11 21.04 0.65
N ASP A 15 2.20 19.71 0.67
CA ASP A 15 3.15 18.96 -0.16
C ASP A 15 2.77 19.05 -1.65
N PRO A 16 3.63 19.62 -2.51
CA PRO A 16 3.34 19.82 -3.92
C PRO A 16 3.13 18.51 -4.71
N LEU A 17 3.61 17.37 -4.22
CA LEU A 17 3.32 16.06 -4.81
C LEU A 17 1.86 15.66 -4.63
N TRP A 18 1.20 16.21 -3.63
CA TRP A 18 -0.18 15.90 -3.27
C TRP A 18 -1.16 17.01 -3.66
N ILE A 19 -0.65 18.21 -3.93
CA ILE A 19 -1.43 19.32 -4.45
C ILE A 19 -1.13 19.46 -5.92
N ASN A 20 -2.03 18.98 -6.76
CA ASN A 20 -1.90 19.22 -8.18
C ASN A 20 -2.73 20.42 -8.61
N THR A 21 -2.05 21.48 -8.97
CA THR A 21 -2.65 22.71 -9.50
C THR A 21 -2.79 22.68 -11.03
N GLY A 22 -2.24 21.67 -11.72
CA GLY A 22 -2.18 21.64 -13.18
C GLY A 22 -3.15 20.69 -13.87
N TYR A 23 -3.84 19.84 -13.15
CA TYR A 23 -4.74 18.84 -13.74
C TYR A 23 -6.19 19.12 -13.34
N GLY A 24 -6.95 19.65 -14.26
CA GLY A 24 -8.40 19.75 -14.09
C GLY A 24 -9.04 18.37 -14.18
N GLY A 25 -9.14 17.63 -13.07
CA GLY A 25 -9.84 16.34 -13.06
C GLY A 25 -9.59 15.51 -11.81
N TYR A 26 -10.61 14.81 -11.38
CA TYR A 26 -10.67 14.01 -10.16
C TYR A 26 -9.63 12.88 -10.09
N ASN A 27 -9.12 12.45 -11.24
CA ASN A 27 -8.40 11.19 -11.32
C ASN A 27 -6.90 11.35 -11.50
N ARG A 28 -6.38 12.55 -11.60
CA ARG A 28 -4.94 12.73 -11.85
C ARG A 28 -4.14 13.05 -10.63
N CYS A 29 -4.71 13.72 -9.70
CA CYS A 29 -4.06 14.10 -8.48
C CYS A 29 -5.07 14.67 -7.54
N ILE A 30 -4.66 14.82 -6.34
CA ILE A 30 -5.43 15.37 -5.30
C ILE A 30 -5.68 16.83 -5.58
N VAL A 31 -6.89 17.14 -5.97
CA VAL A 31 -7.37 18.50 -6.01
C VAL A 31 -7.79 18.87 -4.59
N ARG A 32 -7.21 19.93 -4.05
CA ARG A 32 -7.62 20.43 -2.75
C ARG A 32 -9.12 20.69 -2.75
N ASN A 33 -9.86 19.97 -1.94
CA ASN A 33 -11.26 20.28 -1.71
C ASN A 33 -11.35 21.51 -0.81
N THR A 34 -11.64 22.66 -1.39
CA THR A 34 -11.71 23.93 -0.68
C THR A 34 -12.86 24.00 0.34
N ALA A 35 -13.91 23.20 0.16
CA ALA A 35 -15.04 23.15 1.09
C ALA A 35 -14.72 22.40 2.39
N THR A 36 -13.89 21.36 2.32
CA THR A 36 -13.55 20.53 3.48
C THR A 36 -12.11 20.71 3.96
N GLY A 37 -11.29 21.44 3.22
CA GLY A 37 -9.85 21.54 3.46
C GLY A 37 -9.07 20.26 3.15
N SER A 38 -9.74 19.22 2.66
CA SER A 38 -9.11 17.94 2.31
C SER A 38 -8.36 18.03 1.00
N VAL A 39 -7.28 17.27 0.90
CA VAL A 39 -6.46 17.13 -0.30
C VAL A 39 -6.68 15.79 -1.01
N LEU A 40 -7.52 14.92 -0.46
CA LEU A 40 -7.73 13.54 -0.95
C LEU A 40 -9.18 13.38 -1.43
N PRO A 41 -9.49 13.64 -2.71
CA PRO A 41 -10.88 13.63 -3.16
C PRO A 41 -11.43 12.22 -3.39
N ASN A 42 -10.58 11.23 -3.71
CA ASN A 42 -11.00 9.86 -4.00
C ASN A 42 -9.82 8.89 -4.09
N CYS A 43 -10.12 7.60 -4.28
CA CYS A 43 -9.14 6.53 -4.37
C CYS A 43 -8.18 6.68 -5.58
N THR A 44 -8.66 7.13 -6.73
CA THR A 44 -7.84 7.29 -7.93
C THR A 44 -6.84 8.45 -7.78
N GLY A 45 -7.28 9.59 -7.26
CA GLY A 45 -6.37 10.71 -6.94
C GLY A 45 -5.31 10.31 -5.92
N TYR A 46 -5.71 9.55 -4.90
CA TYR A 46 -4.78 9.07 -3.88
C TYR A 46 -3.67 8.18 -4.45
N VAL A 47 -4.00 7.17 -5.23
CA VAL A 47 -2.97 6.26 -5.78
C VAL A 47 -2.03 6.97 -6.75
N HIS A 48 -2.49 7.99 -7.49
CA HIS A 48 -1.61 8.83 -8.31
C HIS A 48 -0.60 9.59 -7.44
N GLY A 49 -1.05 10.27 -6.39
CA GLY A 49 -0.18 10.99 -5.48
C GLY A 49 0.84 10.07 -4.81
N ARG A 50 0.39 8.90 -4.34
CA ARG A 50 1.28 7.93 -3.70
C ARG A 50 2.30 7.32 -4.67
N TYR A 51 1.89 7.07 -5.92
CA TYR A 51 2.81 6.63 -6.96
C TYR A 51 3.92 7.67 -7.21
N MET A 52 3.56 8.94 -7.37
CA MET A 52 4.53 10.03 -7.57
C MET A 52 5.48 10.17 -6.37
N GLU A 53 4.96 10.13 -5.16
CA GLU A 53 5.77 10.17 -3.95
C GLU A 53 6.78 9.01 -3.88
N LEU A 54 6.34 7.79 -4.16
CA LEU A 54 7.19 6.61 -4.16
C LEU A 54 8.21 6.58 -5.29
N SER A 55 7.88 7.17 -6.42
CA SER A 55 8.74 7.25 -7.61
C SER A 55 9.71 8.43 -7.56
N GLY A 56 9.46 9.43 -6.71
CA GLY A 56 10.22 10.68 -6.68
C GLY A 56 10.03 11.52 -7.96
N THR A 57 8.86 11.41 -8.59
CA THR A 57 8.51 12.10 -9.85
C THR A 57 7.15 12.76 -9.73
N THR A 58 6.90 13.77 -10.53
CA THR A 58 5.59 14.42 -10.66
C THR A 58 4.75 13.83 -11.80
N ASP A 59 5.21 12.77 -12.43
CA ASP A 59 4.51 12.08 -13.50
C ASP A 59 3.99 10.72 -13.02
N CYS A 60 2.75 10.40 -13.39
CA CYS A 60 2.10 9.14 -13.08
C CYS A 60 1.39 8.64 -14.35
N PRO A 61 1.82 7.51 -14.94
CA PRO A 61 1.28 7.01 -16.19
C PRO A 61 -0.05 6.27 -16.05
N MET A 62 -0.50 6.00 -14.82
CA MET A 62 -1.71 5.20 -14.57
C MET A 62 -2.96 5.82 -15.21
N TYR A 63 -3.97 4.98 -15.39
CA TYR A 63 -5.26 5.35 -15.96
C TYR A 63 -5.92 6.54 -15.27
N LEU A 64 -6.61 7.38 -16.05
CA LEU A 64 -7.26 8.61 -15.58
C LEU A 64 -8.78 8.51 -15.42
N GLY A 65 -9.34 7.34 -15.66
CA GLY A 65 -10.77 7.06 -15.52
C GLY A 65 -11.14 6.48 -14.16
N ASN A 66 -12.28 5.79 -14.12
CA ASN A 66 -12.78 5.11 -12.94
C ASN A 66 -11.85 3.96 -12.52
N ALA A 67 -11.86 3.64 -11.24
CA ALA A 67 -10.94 2.67 -10.64
C ALA A 67 -11.08 1.25 -11.23
N ASP A 68 -12.27 0.86 -11.67
CA ASP A 68 -12.52 -0.44 -12.32
C ASP A 68 -11.76 -0.64 -13.63
N GLY A 69 -11.36 0.44 -14.30
CA GLY A 69 -10.55 0.42 -15.52
C GLY A 69 -9.04 0.32 -15.30
N TYR A 70 -8.54 0.51 -14.08
CA TYR A 70 -7.10 0.62 -13.81
C TYR A 70 -6.31 -0.63 -14.19
N TYR A 71 -6.77 -1.79 -13.76
CA TYR A 71 -6.04 -3.03 -14.04
C TYR A 71 -6.01 -3.39 -15.52
N GLY A 72 -7.07 -3.06 -16.26
CA GLY A 72 -7.17 -3.30 -17.71
C GLY A 72 -6.43 -2.30 -18.58
N TYR A 73 -6.02 -1.15 -18.05
CA TYR A 73 -5.35 -0.10 -18.83
C TYR A 73 -3.85 -0.39 -18.99
N ILE A 74 -3.50 -1.23 -19.95
CA ILE A 74 -2.10 -1.65 -20.19
C ILE A 74 -1.23 -0.60 -20.90
N ALA A 75 -1.84 0.47 -21.41
CA ALA A 75 -1.10 1.52 -22.13
C ALA A 75 -0.19 2.37 -21.23
N ASP A 76 -0.32 2.25 -19.91
CA ASP A 76 0.58 2.86 -18.93
C ASP A 76 1.96 2.19 -18.87
N GLY A 77 2.13 1.00 -19.47
CA GLY A 77 3.38 0.25 -19.48
C GLY A 77 3.81 -0.31 -18.13
N LEU A 78 2.97 -0.22 -17.09
CA LEU A 78 3.32 -0.69 -15.75
C LEU A 78 3.16 -2.21 -15.63
N PRO A 79 4.06 -2.88 -14.90
CA PRO A 79 3.96 -4.32 -14.65
C PRO A 79 2.72 -4.64 -13.78
N ARG A 80 2.12 -5.81 -14.03
CA ARG A 80 0.92 -6.29 -13.34
C ARG A 80 1.09 -7.70 -12.82
N GLY A 81 0.31 -8.07 -11.82
CA GLY A 81 0.25 -9.42 -11.29
C GLY A 81 -0.82 -9.58 -10.22
N SER A 82 -0.92 -10.78 -9.65
CA SER A 82 -1.94 -11.12 -8.65
C SER A 82 -1.45 -10.99 -7.21
N GLU A 83 -0.14 -10.95 -6.98
CA GLU A 83 0.42 -10.95 -5.62
C GLU A 83 0.72 -9.55 -5.12
N PRO A 84 0.18 -9.14 -3.96
CA PRO A 84 0.51 -7.85 -3.36
C PRO A 84 2.01 -7.69 -3.10
N GLN A 85 2.54 -6.51 -3.44
CA GLN A 85 3.91 -6.09 -3.14
C GLN A 85 3.88 -4.70 -2.51
N LEU A 86 4.91 -4.34 -1.75
CA LEU A 86 5.00 -2.99 -1.16
C LEU A 86 4.90 -1.92 -2.25
N GLY A 87 4.06 -0.93 -2.04
CA GLY A 87 3.81 0.15 -2.97
C GLY A 87 3.02 -0.22 -4.24
N ALA A 88 2.55 -1.47 -4.36
CA ALA A 88 1.65 -1.85 -5.43
C ALA A 88 0.26 -1.24 -5.24
N VAL A 89 -0.39 -0.92 -6.34
CA VAL A 89 -1.80 -0.51 -6.36
C VAL A 89 -2.67 -1.74 -6.52
N LEU A 90 -3.50 -2.05 -5.53
CA LEU A 90 -4.54 -3.07 -5.63
C LEU A 90 -5.72 -2.50 -6.40
N CYS A 91 -6.25 -3.27 -7.33
CA CYS A 91 -7.37 -2.90 -8.18
C CYS A 91 -8.57 -3.80 -7.92
N PHE A 92 -9.73 -3.19 -7.79
CA PHE A 92 -11.00 -3.87 -7.58
C PHE A 92 -12.05 -3.34 -8.55
N SER A 93 -12.82 -4.23 -9.16
CA SER A 93 -14.04 -3.91 -9.89
C SER A 93 -15.26 -4.10 -9.00
N GLY A 94 -16.36 -3.45 -9.34
CA GLY A 94 -17.62 -3.52 -8.62
C GLY A 94 -18.08 -2.18 -8.08
N GLY A 95 -19.28 -2.13 -7.51
CA GLY A 95 -19.92 -0.86 -7.19
C GLY A 95 -20.17 -0.02 -8.46
N SER A 96 -20.15 1.31 -8.33
CA SER A 96 -20.37 2.22 -9.46
C SER A 96 -19.10 2.61 -10.23
N ALA A 97 -17.91 2.42 -9.63
CA ALA A 97 -16.64 2.92 -10.20
C ALA A 97 -15.42 2.08 -9.85
N GLY A 98 -15.58 0.96 -9.14
CA GLY A 98 -14.47 0.18 -8.60
C GLY A 98 -13.76 0.86 -7.43
N HIS A 99 -12.60 0.32 -7.05
CA HIS A 99 -11.74 0.89 -6.01
C HIS A 99 -10.28 0.56 -6.28
N VAL A 100 -9.40 1.46 -5.88
CA VAL A 100 -7.94 1.27 -5.87
C VAL A 100 -7.35 1.75 -4.55
N CYS A 101 -6.31 1.05 -4.09
CA CYS A 101 -5.60 1.40 -2.85
C CYS A 101 -4.14 0.97 -2.94
N VAL A 102 -3.31 1.40 -2.01
CA VAL A 102 -1.85 1.11 -2.05
C VAL A 102 -1.45 0.17 -0.93
N VAL A 103 -0.63 -0.83 -1.24
CA VAL A 103 -0.05 -1.74 -0.25
C VAL A 103 1.06 -1.04 0.51
N GLU A 104 0.88 -0.85 1.79
CA GLU A 104 1.85 -0.17 2.66
C GLU A 104 2.70 -1.16 3.47
N GLU A 105 2.12 -2.27 3.88
CA GLU A 105 2.83 -3.30 4.64
C GLU A 105 2.43 -4.69 4.19
N ILE A 106 3.40 -5.60 4.14
CA ILE A 106 3.18 -7.05 4.07
C ILE A 106 3.39 -7.59 5.47
N ILE A 107 2.30 -7.92 6.16
CA ILE A 107 2.32 -8.41 7.54
C ILE A 107 2.72 -9.88 7.55
N ASP A 108 2.08 -10.68 6.72
CA ASP A 108 2.42 -12.08 6.44
C ASP A 108 1.92 -12.48 5.04
N GLU A 109 1.98 -13.78 4.70
CA GLU A 109 1.56 -14.30 3.40
C GLU A 109 0.06 -14.14 3.09
N ASN A 110 -0.76 -13.93 4.13
CA ASN A 110 -2.22 -13.84 4.05
C ASN A 110 -2.77 -12.48 4.48
N THR A 111 -1.90 -11.57 4.93
CA THR A 111 -2.31 -10.33 5.57
C THR A 111 -1.46 -9.15 5.11
N ILE A 112 -2.11 -8.10 4.64
CA ILE A 112 -1.46 -6.85 4.26
C ILE A 112 -2.14 -5.67 4.93
N ARG A 113 -1.44 -4.53 4.97
CA ARG A 113 -2.05 -3.23 5.25
C ARG A 113 -2.05 -2.40 4.00
N THR A 114 -3.17 -1.73 3.73
CA THR A 114 -3.28 -0.75 2.65
C THR A 114 -3.55 0.64 3.20
N SER A 115 -3.21 1.64 2.41
CA SER A 115 -3.68 3.01 2.54
C SER A 115 -4.68 3.32 1.45
N ASP A 116 -5.75 4.00 1.80
CA ASP A 116 -6.92 4.19 0.98
C ASP A 116 -7.45 5.62 1.10
N SER A 117 -8.13 6.10 0.06
CA SER A 117 -8.96 7.29 0.10
C SER A 117 -10.33 6.96 -0.48
N ASN A 118 -11.40 7.36 0.19
CA ASN A 118 -12.76 7.05 -0.20
C ASN A 118 -13.50 8.30 -0.70
N TYR A 119 -14.20 8.17 -1.84
CA TYR A 119 -14.98 9.26 -2.38
C TYR A 119 -16.03 9.73 -1.38
N SER A 120 -16.08 11.03 -1.13
CA SER A 120 -17.03 11.74 -0.24
C SER A 120 -17.10 11.30 1.22
N SER A 121 -16.15 10.47 1.69
CA SER A 121 -16.12 10.01 3.09
C SER A 121 -14.71 10.13 3.68
N ASP A 122 -14.04 9.02 3.97
CA ASP A 122 -12.71 9.02 4.56
C ASP A 122 -11.66 9.34 3.51
N TYR A 123 -11.12 10.54 3.55
CA TYR A 123 -10.11 10.99 2.59
C TYR A 123 -8.77 10.28 2.74
N PHE A 124 -8.51 9.74 3.93
CA PHE A 124 -7.38 8.87 4.19
C PHE A 124 -7.75 7.90 5.31
N THR A 125 -7.48 6.63 5.05
CA THR A 125 -7.61 5.57 6.04
C THR A 125 -6.61 4.44 5.75
N THR A 126 -6.44 3.53 6.70
CA THR A 126 -5.67 2.30 6.48
C THR A 126 -6.53 1.10 6.83
N TYR A 127 -6.44 0.05 6.02
CA TYR A 127 -7.15 -1.20 6.26
C TYR A 127 -6.20 -2.38 6.37
N ILE A 128 -6.52 -3.32 7.27
CA ILE A 128 -5.95 -4.67 7.23
C ILE A 128 -6.80 -5.49 6.27
N ARG A 129 -6.15 -6.12 5.29
CA ARG A 129 -6.81 -6.92 4.26
C ARG A 129 -6.28 -8.33 4.28
N TYR A 130 -7.15 -9.28 3.99
CA TYR A 130 -6.87 -10.71 4.10
C TYR A 130 -7.04 -11.41 2.75
N ARG A 131 -6.10 -12.31 2.41
CA ARG A 131 -6.12 -13.12 1.19
C ARG A 131 -7.41 -13.93 1.04
N GLN A 132 -7.89 -14.53 2.12
CA GLN A 132 -9.11 -15.34 2.12
C GLN A 132 -10.38 -14.58 1.69
N TYR A 133 -10.37 -13.25 1.76
CA TYR A 133 -11.46 -12.38 1.31
C TYR A 133 -11.14 -11.70 -0.03
N GLY A 134 -10.13 -12.18 -0.78
CA GLY A 134 -9.71 -11.55 -2.03
C GLY A 134 -9.21 -10.12 -1.82
N TRP A 135 -8.54 -9.85 -0.70
CA TRP A 135 -7.99 -8.54 -0.35
C TRP A 135 -8.99 -7.38 -0.24
N GLN A 136 -10.29 -7.66 -0.34
CA GLN A 136 -11.32 -6.64 -0.10
C GLN A 136 -11.57 -6.48 1.41
N TRP A 137 -12.26 -5.40 1.81
CA TRP A 137 -12.72 -5.26 3.19
C TRP A 137 -13.99 -6.09 3.43
N ALA A 138 -14.25 -6.44 4.68
CA ALA A 138 -15.42 -7.25 5.03
C ALA A 138 -16.72 -6.53 4.60
N GLY A 139 -17.58 -7.25 3.89
CA GLY A 139 -18.86 -6.74 3.39
C GLY A 139 -18.77 -5.93 2.07
N ALA A 140 -17.59 -5.76 1.48
CA ALA A 140 -17.48 -5.15 0.17
C ALA A 140 -18.01 -6.09 -0.92
N ASN A 141 -18.86 -5.58 -1.79
CA ASN A 141 -19.28 -6.28 -3.01
C ASN A 141 -18.39 -5.89 -4.17
N MET A 142 -17.11 -6.28 -4.08
CA MET A 142 -16.09 -5.99 -5.08
C MET A 142 -15.33 -7.23 -5.46
N THR A 143 -14.74 -7.22 -6.65
CA THR A 143 -13.91 -8.31 -7.16
C THR A 143 -12.47 -7.81 -7.30
N TYR A 144 -11.53 -8.50 -6.66
CA TYR A 144 -10.11 -8.25 -6.82
C TYR A 144 -9.68 -8.59 -8.24
N GLN A 145 -9.06 -7.63 -8.93
CA GLN A 145 -8.56 -7.79 -10.30
C GLN A 145 -7.07 -8.12 -10.34
N GLY A 146 -6.31 -7.61 -9.39
CA GLY A 146 -4.85 -7.75 -9.33
C GLY A 146 -4.16 -6.49 -8.84
N CYS A 147 -2.85 -6.46 -9.03
CA CYS A 147 -1.96 -5.36 -8.65
C CYS A 147 -1.31 -4.70 -9.86
N ILE A 148 -1.13 -3.39 -9.79
CA ILE A 148 -0.21 -2.62 -10.65
C ILE A 148 1.04 -2.35 -9.82
N TYR A 149 2.21 -2.71 -10.34
CA TYR A 149 3.47 -2.55 -9.61
C TYR A 149 4.18 -1.25 -9.99
N ASN A 150 4.75 -0.58 -9.00
CA ASN A 150 5.61 0.56 -9.22
C ASN A 150 7.05 0.06 -9.50
N PRO A 151 7.59 0.21 -10.72
CA PRO A 151 8.91 -0.31 -11.08
C PRO A 151 10.07 0.38 -10.35
N ASN A 152 9.83 1.55 -9.76
CA ASN A 152 10.82 2.30 -9.00
C ASN A 152 11.01 1.77 -7.58
N ILE A 153 10.10 0.91 -7.12
CA ILE A 153 10.22 0.26 -5.81
C ILE A 153 10.89 -1.10 -6.01
N LYS A 154 12.12 -1.21 -5.52
CA LYS A 154 12.80 -2.51 -5.46
C LYS A 154 12.29 -3.31 -4.27
N THR A 155 11.21 -4.03 -4.46
CA THR A 155 10.69 -4.96 -3.46
C THR A 155 11.53 -6.24 -3.49
N ARG A 156 12.02 -6.69 -2.34
CA ARG A 156 12.36 -8.10 -2.18
C ARG A 156 11.04 -8.87 -2.31
N SER A 157 11.03 -9.96 -3.08
CA SER A 157 9.83 -10.78 -3.18
C SER A 157 9.34 -11.18 -1.79
N LEU A 158 8.03 -11.35 -1.62
CA LEU A 158 7.39 -11.76 -0.36
C LEU A 158 8.12 -12.97 0.28
N LEU A 159 8.57 -13.94 -0.53
CA LEU A 159 9.32 -15.11 -0.08
C LEU A 159 10.65 -14.75 0.59
N LEU A 160 11.38 -13.74 0.11
CA LEU A 160 12.63 -13.27 0.72
C LEU A 160 12.39 -12.45 1.98
N TYR A 161 11.28 -11.72 2.06
CA TYR A 161 10.92 -10.96 3.24
C TYR A 161 10.57 -11.89 4.42
N LEU A 162 9.77 -12.92 4.16
CA LEU A 162 9.38 -13.94 5.16
C LEU A 162 10.57 -14.82 5.58
N ALA A 163 11.45 -15.18 4.66
CA ALA A 163 12.67 -15.94 4.98
C ALA A 163 13.66 -15.14 5.84
N GLY A 164 13.78 -13.83 5.63
CA GLY A 164 14.61 -12.92 6.44
C GLY A 164 14.10 -12.74 7.86
N GLY A 165 12.78 -12.70 8.06
CA GLY A 165 12.14 -12.55 9.37
C GLY A 165 12.32 -13.78 10.28
N ARG A 166 12.33 -14.99 9.73
CA ARG A 166 12.52 -16.23 10.50
C ARG A 166 13.93 -16.41 11.06
N ARG A 167 14.96 -15.85 10.42
CA ARG A 167 16.34 -15.98 10.91
C ARG A 167 16.64 -15.17 12.17
N LYS A 168 15.91 -14.11 12.48
CA LYS A 168 16.14 -13.30 13.69
C LYS A 168 15.54 -13.88 14.97
N ARG A 169 14.55 -14.78 14.89
CA ARG A 169 13.92 -15.39 16.08
C ARG A 169 14.63 -16.59 16.68
N LYS A 170 15.64 -17.17 16.00
CA LYS A 170 16.34 -18.38 16.47
C LYS A 170 17.62 -18.11 17.29
N LYS A 171 17.97 -16.85 17.57
CA LYS A 171 19.26 -16.52 18.23
C LYS A 171 19.18 -16.10 19.69
N GLU A 172 18.00 -16.13 20.32
CA GLU A 172 17.84 -15.70 21.71
C GLU A 172 17.47 -16.77 22.72
N VAL A 173 17.59 -18.06 22.38
CA VAL A 173 17.40 -19.15 23.35
C VAL A 173 18.56 -20.12 23.30
N SER A 174 19.72 -19.71 23.79
CA SER A 174 20.71 -20.62 24.37
C SER A 174 21.80 -19.82 25.12
N GLY A 175 21.74 -19.84 26.41
CA GLY A 175 22.85 -19.41 27.25
C GLY A 175 22.47 -18.85 28.60
N ASN A 176 22.11 -19.70 29.54
CA ASN A 176 22.51 -19.55 30.93
C ASN A 176 22.22 -20.84 31.70
N GLY A 177 23.07 -21.82 31.52
CA GLY A 177 23.20 -22.95 32.43
C GLY A 177 24.22 -22.61 33.51
N ARG A 178 23.79 -22.02 34.62
CA ARG A 178 24.62 -21.91 35.83
C ARG A 178 24.68 -23.26 36.53
N LYS A 179 25.86 -23.92 36.49
CA LYS A 179 26.21 -25.04 37.38
C LYS A 179 26.32 -24.51 38.82
N LEU A 180 25.40 -24.97 39.66
CA LEU A 180 25.58 -24.91 41.11
C LEU A 180 26.52 -26.03 41.52
N ARG A 181 27.69 -25.65 42.05
CA ARG A 181 28.60 -26.60 42.76
C ARG A 181 28.10 -26.74 44.21
N HIS A 182 27.76 -27.96 44.55
CA HIS A 182 27.71 -28.34 45.98
C HIS A 182 29.14 -28.48 46.51
N THR A 183 29.46 -27.72 47.54
CA THR A 183 30.53 -28.04 48.49
C THR A 183 29.87 -28.50 49.79
N GLY A 184 29.98 -29.77 50.09
CA GLY A 184 29.75 -30.29 51.39
C GLY A 184 30.95 -30.01 52.31
N GLY A 185 30.69 -29.93 53.58
CA GLY A 185 31.69 -29.81 54.63
C GLY A 185 31.08 -29.74 56.01
N ILE A 186 31.12 -30.88 56.67
CA ILE A 186 31.13 -31.20 58.13
C ILE A 186 29.92 -30.71 58.95
#